data_3a8195dfd2005a6ecbc5873f7cbcdf99
#
_entry.id   3a8195dfd2005a6ecbc5873f7cbcdf99
#
_cell.length_a   1.000
_cell.length_b   1.000
_cell.length_c   1.000
_cell.angle_alpha   90.00
_cell.angle_beta   90.00
_cell.angle_gamma   90.00
#
_symmetry.space_group_name_H-M   'P 1'
#
loop_
_entity.id
_entity.type
_entity.pdbx_description
1 polymer ?
#
loop_
_entity_poly.entity_id
_entity_poly.type
_entity_poly.pdbx_seq_one_letter_code
_entity_poly.pdbx_strand_id
1 'polypeptide(L)'
;DVYKRQILLGTYPQEVRPALTAPGTLPDYMEPIGVGLPADLLLRRPDIRSAERSVNAQAALVGASKSDWLPQVFLKGSVGYAAKDLKDLTHHKSMTYEIAPALSWTLFKGTQLVNATKLAKAQLDEAINQFNQTVLTAVQETDNAMNAYRNSIKQIVALREVRNQGQETLTLSLELYKQGLTPFQNVLDAQRSLLSYENQLVQARGYSLLQLIAMYQALGGGWSGNLNN
;
A
#
# COMPACT_ATOMS: atom_id res chain seq x y z
N ASP A 1 2.97 -19.17 6.61
CA ASP A 1 3.61 -18.31 5.63
C ASP A 1 4.78 -17.51 6.22
N VAL A 2 5.69 -18.24 6.90
CA VAL A 2 6.87 -17.70 7.59
C VAL A 2 7.79 -16.95 6.61
N TYR A 3 7.97 -17.48 5.40
CA TYR A 3 8.86 -16.91 4.38
C TYR A 3 8.44 -15.52 3.88
N LYS A 4 7.14 -15.25 3.70
CA LYS A 4 6.67 -13.91 3.32
C LYS A 4 6.93 -12.87 4.39
N ARG A 5 6.76 -13.25 5.67
CA ARG A 5 7.01 -12.35 6.80
C ARG A 5 8.49 -12.02 6.97
N GLN A 6 9.38 -12.99 6.68
CA GLN A 6 10.83 -12.79 6.69
C GLN A 6 11.27 -11.74 5.68
N ILE A 7 10.76 -11.84 4.44
CA ILE A 7 11.08 -10.87 3.38
C ILE A 7 10.61 -9.46 3.76
N LEU A 8 9.43 -9.36 4.38
CA LEU A 8 8.85 -8.07 4.81
C LEU A 8 9.61 -7.45 5.99
N LEU A 9 10.17 -8.27 6.88
CA LEU A 9 10.91 -7.83 8.07
C LEU A 9 12.41 -7.69 7.81
N GLY A 10 12.92 -8.20 6.68
CA GLY A 10 14.35 -8.22 6.37
C GLY A 10 15.17 -9.06 7.35
N THR A 11 14.57 -10.03 8.05
CA THR A 11 15.19 -10.82 9.11
C THR A 11 15.32 -12.30 8.74
N TYR A 12 16.17 -13.04 9.46
CA TYR A 12 16.36 -14.47 9.24
C TYR A 12 15.24 -15.33 9.87
N PRO A 13 14.97 -16.56 9.34
CA PRO A 13 13.90 -17.45 9.82
C PRO A 13 13.89 -17.72 11.31
N GLN A 14 15.07 -17.78 11.89
CA GLN A 14 15.29 -18.15 13.29
C GLN A 14 14.80 -17.07 14.27
N GLU A 15 14.80 -15.80 13.85
CA GLU A 15 14.38 -14.66 14.68
C GLU A 15 12.86 -14.47 14.70
N VAL A 16 12.17 -14.81 13.60
CA VAL A 16 10.72 -14.66 13.49
C VAL A 16 9.94 -15.83 14.09
N ARG A 17 10.55 -17.02 14.12
CA ARG A 17 9.92 -18.26 14.57
C ARG A 17 9.41 -18.22 16.02
N PRO A 18 10.14 -17.70 17.03
CA PRO A 18 9.64 -17.63 18.41
C PRO A 18 8.39 -16.76 18.56
N ALA A 19 8.31 -15.65 17.82
CA ALA A 19 7.17 -14.74 17.84
C ALA A 19 5.90 -15.34 17.19
N LEU A 20 6.07 -16.34 16.30
CA LEU A 20 4.96 -16.99 15.59
C LEU A 20 4.47 -18.27 16.27
N THR A 21 5.27 -18.87 17.17
CA THR A 21 4.94 -20.12 17.90
C THR A 21 4.33 -19.87 19.26
N ALA A 22 4.34 -18.62 19.75
CA ALA A 22 3.66 -18.28 21.00
C ALA A 22 2.14 -18.54 20.87
N PRO A 23 1.54 -19.36 21.77
CA PRO A 23 0.11 -19.58 21.78
C PRO A 23 -0.59 -18.24 22.06
N GLY A 24 -1.41 -17.80 21.11
CA GLY A 24 -2.18 -16.57 21.21
C GLY A 24 -3.67 -16.87 21.03
N THR A 25 -4.51 -16.22 21.81
CA THR A 25 -5.96 -16.17 21.55
C THR A 25 -6.25 -15.14 20.47
N LEU A 26 -7.18 -15.46 19.57
CA LEU A 26 -7.68 -14.48 18.61
C LEU A 26 -8.31 -13.30 19.37
N PRO A 27 -7.88 -12.06 19.13
CA PRO A 27 -8.49 -10.90 19.75
C PRO A 27 -9.97 -10.79 19.34
N ASP A 28 -10.84 -10.50 20.29
CA ASP A 28 -12.28 -10.36 20.05
C ASP A 28 -12.59 -8.89 19.71
N TYR A 29 -12.32 -8.52 18.44
CA TYR A 29 -12.70 -7.21 17.92
C TYR A 29 -14.12 -7.29 17.33
N MET A 30 -15.09 -6.72 18.02
CA MET A 30 -16.49 -6.65 17.59
C MET A 30 -17.02 -5.22 17.51
N GLU A 31 -16.17 -4.21 17.63
CA GLU A 31 -16.64 -2.84 17.60
C GLU A 31 -17.04 -2.44 16.17
N PRO A 32 -18.27 -1.90 15.99
CA PRO A 32 -18.64 -1.27 14.74
C PRO A 32 -17.77 -0.01 14.57
N ILE A 33 -16.89 -0.01 13.59
CA ILE A 33 -16.10 1.16 13.28
C ILE A 33 -17.04 2.22 12.72
N GLY A 34 -17.05 3.38 13.37
CA GLY A 34 -17.90 4.52 13.01
C GLY A 34 -17.73 4.88 11.53
N VAL A 35 -18.86 5.02 10.86
CA VAL A 35 -18.95 5.27 9.43
C VAL A 35 -18.60 6.73 9.15
N GLY A 36 -17.48 6.95 8.54
CA GLY A 36 -17.06 8.20 7.94
C GLY A 36 -15.72 7.96 7.25
N LEU A 37 -15.65 8.17 5.95
CA LEU A 37 -14.39 8.26 5.21
C LEU A 37 -13.88 9.69 5.37
N PRO A 38 -13.00 10.00 6.34
CA PRO A 38 -12.36 11.29 6.35
C PRO A 38 -11.48 11.35 5.11
N ALA A 39 -11.74 12.31 4.23
CA ALA A 39 -10.92 12.54 3.03
C ALA A 39 -9.42 12.63 3.38
N ASP A 40 -9.11 13.13 4.58
CA ASP A 40 -7.75 13.23 5.12
C ASP A 40 -7.02 11.88 5.28
N LEU A 41 -7.75 10.78 5.49
CA LEU A 41 -7.12 9.46 5.60
C LEU A 41 -6.70 8.92 4.23
N LEU A 42 -7.49 9.19 3.19
CA LEU A 42 -7.13 8.82 1.82
C LEU A 42 -5.87 9.54 1.35
N LEU A 43 -5.69 10.81 1.71
CA LEU A 43 -4.49 11.59 1.39
C LEU A 43 -3.21 11.07 2.06
N ARG A 44 -3.32 10.23 3.09
CA ARG A 44 -2.16 9.58 3.74
C ARG A 44 -1.66 8.37 2.97
N ARG A 45 -2.44 7.83 2.04
CA ARG A 45 -2.06 6.64 1.27
C ARG A 45 -0.80 6.90 0.44
N PRO A 46 0.20 6.01 0.49
CA PRO A 46 1.46 6.19 -0.24
C PRO A 46 1.28 6.21 -1.76
N ASP A 47 0.32 5.45 -2.29
CA ASP A 47 0.00 5.38 -3.72
C ASP A 47 -0.57 6.71 -4.24
N ILE A 48 -1.49 7.34 -3.49
CA ILE A 48 -2.04 8.66 -3.83
C ILE A 48 -0.94 9.72 -3.78
N ARG A 49 -0.10 9.71 -2.75
CA ARG A 49 1.04 10.63 -2.63
C ARG A 49 2.07 10.43 -3.76
N SER A 50 2.30 9.19 -4.17
CA SER A 50 3.18 8.88 -5.30
C SER A 50 2.61 9.43 -6.61
N ALA A 51 1.32 9.24 -6.87
CA ALA A 51 0.64 9.76 -8.05
C ALA A 51 0.64 11.30 -8.08
N GLU A 52 0.40 11.95 -6.92
CA GLU A 52 0.51 13.41 -6.77
C GLU A 52 1.93 13.92 -7.12
N ARG A 53 2.97 13.23 -6.62
CA ARG A 53 4.37 13.58 -6.94
C ARG A 53 4.68 13.38 -8.41
N SER A 54 4.07 12.39 -9.06
CA SER A 54 4.19 12.19 -10.51
C SER A 54 3.59 13.36 -11.29
N VAL A 55 2.41 13.85 -10.90
CA VAL A 55 1.80 15.05 -11.50
C VAL A 55 2.73 16.26 -11.35
N ASN A 56 3.28 16.47 -10.16
CA ASN A 56 4.20 17.59 -9.90
C ASN A 56 5.48 17.47 -10.75
N ALA A 57 6.01 16.27 -10.95
CA ALA A 57 7.16 16.03 -11.82
C ALA A 57 6.84 16.36 -13.29
N GLN A 58 5.68 15.94 -13.81
CA GLN A 58 5.26 16.25 -15.17
C GLN A 58 4.98 17.75 -15.35
N ALA A 59 4.42 18.43 -14.36
CA ALA A 59 4.24 19.87 -14.38
C ALA A 59 5.59 20.61 -14.48
N ALA A 60 6.61 20.14 -13.76
CA ALA A 60 7.96 20.68 -13.87
C ALA A 60 8.58 20.46 -15.27
N LEU A 61 8.33 19.30 -15.90
CA LEU A 61 8.78 19.02 -17.27
C LEU A 61 8.10 19.92 -18.32
N VAL A 62 6.85 20.29 -18.12
CA VAL A 62 6.18 21.32 -18.94
C VAL A 62 6.91 22.67 -18.78
N GLY A 63 7.30 23.03 -17.56
CA GLY A 63 8.11 24.22 -17.28
C GLY A 63 9.46 24.17 -18.00
N ALA A 64 10.15 23.04 -17.92
CA ALA A 64 11.43 22.83 -18.61
C ALA A 64 11.28 22.96 -20.13
N SER A 65 10.25 22.32 -20.71
CA SER A 65 9.98 22.42 -22.16
C SER A 65 9.65 23.86 -22.62
N LYS A 66 9.06 24.68 -21.75
CA LYS A 66 8.88 26.12 -22.04
C LYS A 66 10.17 26.90 -21.92
N SER A 67 11.11 26.52 -21.06
CA SER A 67 12.40 27.19 -20.92
C SER A 67 13.29 27.04 -22.14
N ASP A 68 13.07 25.99 -22.96
CA ASP A 68 13.81 25.80 -24.25
C ASP A 68 13.53 26.91 -25.28
N TRP A 69 12.50 27.71 -25.07
CA TRP A 69 12.20 28.90 -25.87
C TRP A 69 13.05 30.12 -25.51
N LEU A 70 13.69 30.08 -24.33
CA LEU A 70 14.47 31.16 -23.78
C LEU A 70 15.96 31.00 -24.12
N PRO A 71 16.74 32.09 -24.20
CA PRO A 71 18.17 31.99 -24.30
C PRO A 71 18.77 31.34 -23.06
N GLN A 72 19.66 30.36 -23.26
CA GLN A 72 20.34 29.63 -22.19
C GLN A 72 21.74 30.23 -22.00
N VAL A 73 22.07 30.55 -20.76
CA VAL A 73 23.39 31.07 -20.37
C VAL A 73 24.18 29.94 -19.70
N PHE A 74 25.38 29.70 -20.22
CA PHE A 74 26.29 28.68 -19.68
C PHE A 74 27.56 29.35 -19.19
N LEU A 75 28.10 28.83 -18.11
CA LEU A 75 29.47 29.11 -17.71
C LEU A 75 30.28 27.83 -17.94
N LYS A 76 31.18 27.87 -18.91
CA LYS A 76 32.09 26.76 -19.17
C LYS A 76 33.42 27.06 -18.46
N GLY A 77 33.91 26.07 -17.71
CA GLY A 77 35.20 26.16 -17.05
C GLY A 77 36.01 24.89 -17.27
N SER A 78 37.27 25.05 -17.58
CA SER A 78 38.20 23.94 -17.63
C SER A 78 39.48 24.27 -16.84
N VAL A 79 40.02 23.28 -16.17
CA VAL A 79 41.31 23.35 -15.49
C VAL A 79 42.12 22.13 -15.93
N GLY A 80 43.33 22.36 -16.37
CA GLY A 80 44.18 21.29 -16.87
C GLY A 80 45.67 21.66 -16.82
N TYR A 81 46.49 20.76 -17.25
CA TYR A 81 47.91 20.97 -17.44
C TYR A 81 48.21 20.79 -18.92
N ALA A 82 48.93 21.76 -19.53
CA ALA A 82 49.39 21.69 -20.89
C ALA A 82 50.89 22.00 -20.93
N ALA A 83 51.68 21.05 -21.42
CA ALA A 83 53.12 21.21 -21.61
C ALA A 83 53.56 20.63 -22.94
N LYS A 84 54.65 21.16 -23.52
CA LYS A 84 55.23 20.64 -24.76
C LYS A 84 55.95 19.32 -24.53
N ASP A 85 56.61 19.17 -23.36
CA ASP A 85 57.35 17.98 -22.97
C ASP A 85 56.72 17.34 -21.75
N LEU A 86 56.74 16.01 -21.69
CA LEU A 86 56.17 15.22 -20.56
C LEU A 86 56.77 15.56 -19.20
N LYS A 87 58.03 16.03 -19.20
CA LYS A 87 58.76 16.41 -17.95
C LYS A 87 58.20 17.68 -17.31
N ASP A 88 57.58 18.55 -18.11
CA ASP A 88 57.08 19.85 -17.67
C ASP A 88 55.57 19.78 -17.28
N LEU A 89 54.95 18.64 -17.48
CA LEU A 89 53.49 18.47 -17.26
C LEU A 89 53.08 18.72 -15.80
N THR A 90 53.96 18.41 -14.84
CA THR A 90 53.71 18.58 -13.40
C THR A 90 54.18 19.94 -12.86
N HIS A 91 54.76 20.79 -13.67
CA HIS A 91 55.23 22.10 -13.25
C HIS A 91 54.04 23.08 -13.11
N HIS A 92 54.09 23.91 -12.07
CA HIS A 92 53.09 24.94 -11.80
C HIS A 92 52.84 25.90 -12.96
N LYS A 93 53.82 26.08 -13.86
CA LYS A 93 53.73 26.89 -15.04
C LYS A 93 52.92 26.27 -16.18
N SER A 94 52.61 25.00 -16.10
CA SER A 94 51.84 24.25 -17.10
C SER A 94 50.35 24.19 -16.79
N MET A 95 49.93 24.76 -15.65
CA MET A 95 48.54 24.86 -15.32
C MET A 95 47.82 25.87 -16.20
N THR A 96 46.79 25.41 -16.87
CA THR A 96 45.87 26.22 -17.69
C THR A 96 44.50 26.22 -17.07
N TYR A 97 43.88 27.36 -17.06
CA TYR A 97 42.46 27.53 -16.69
C TYR A 97 41.77 28.37 -17.73
N GLU A 98 40.53 28.02 -18.02
CA GLU A 98 39.66 28.73 -18.92
C GLU A 98 38.32 28.91 -18.25
N ILE A 99 37.78 30.11 -18.26
CA ILE A 99 36.42 30.43 -17.82
C ILE A 99 35.76 31.22 -18.95
N ALA A 100 34.76 30.63 -19.59
CA ALA A 100 34.07 31.25 -20.72
C ALA A 100 32.56 31.29 -20.49
N PRO A 101 31.96 32.49 -20.33
CA PRO A 101 30.51 32.62 -20.41
C PRO A 101 30.06 32.40 -21.84
N ALA A 102 29.02 31.64 -22.06
CA ALA A 102 28.44 31.36 -23.37
C ALA A 102 26.91 31.53 -23.31
N LEU A 103 26.36 32.14 -24.37
CA LEU A 103 24.92 32.27 -24.59
C LEU A 103 24.55 31.40 -25.80
N SER A 104 23.54 30.56 -25.61
CA SER A 104 22.95 29.77 -26.69
C SER A 104 21.47 30.06 -26.78
N TRP A 105 20.99 30.44 -27.94
CA TRP A 105 19.59 30.67 -28.20
C TRP A 105 19.19 30.03 -29.52
N THR A 106 18.23 29.14 -29.45
CA THR A 106 17.71 28.46 -30.62
C THR A 106 16.51 29.22 -31.17
N LEU A 107 16.74 30.09 -32.15
CA LEU A 107 15.72 30.92 -32.77
C LEU A 107 14.80 30.16 -33.73
N PHE A 108 15.34 29.13 -34.42
CA PHE A 108 14.57 28.32 -35.37
C PHE A 108 14.87 26.84 -35.23
N LYS A 109 13.87 26.10 -34.76
CA LYS A 109 13.81 24.61 -34.78
C LYS A 109 12.54 24.10 -35.47
N GLY A 110 11.93 24.88 -36.36
CA GLY A 110 10.66 24.55 -37.00
C GLY A 110 9.57 24.28 -35.98
N THR A 111 8.83 23.19 -36.16
CA THR A 111 7.74 22.78 -35.24
C THR A 111 8.22 21.98 -34.04
N GLN A 112 9.52 21.69 -33.91
CA GLN A 112 10.04 20.78 -32.85
C GLN A 112 9.75 21.29 -31.46
N LEU A 113 10.00 22.58 -31.15
CA LEU A 113 9.73 23.16 -29.82
C LEU A 113 8.25 23.20 -29.51
N VAL A 114 7.41 23.50 -30.51
CA VAL A 114 5.93 23.45 -30.32
C VAL A 114 5.46 22.05 -29.97
N ASN A 115 5.93 21.04 -30.71
CA ASN A 115 5.55 19.68 -30.52
C ASN A 115 6.09 19.10 -29.19
N ALA A 116 7.30 19.46 -28.77
CA ALA A 116 7.86 19.11 -27.48
C ALA A 116 6.99 19.65 -26.31
N THR A 117 6.57 20.92 -26.40
CA THR A 117 5.70 21.52 -25.40
C THR A 117 4.30 20.88 -25.40
N LYS A 118 3.74 20.53 -26.58
CA LYS A 118 2.46 19.81 -26.67
C LYS A 118 2.58 18.42 -26.07
N LEU A 119 3.67 17.69 -26.34
CA LEU A 119 3.93 16.37 -25.76
C LEU A 119 4.01 16.45 -24.24
N ALA A 120 4.80 17.39 -23.70
CA ALA A 120 4.91 17.55 -22.25
C ALA A 120 3.57 17.87 -21.58
N LYS A 121 2.70 18.68 -22.23
CA LYS A 121 1.34 18.94 -21.74
C LYS A 121 0.47 17.70 -21.77
N ALA A 122 0.51 16.91 -22.86
CA ALA A 122 -0.27 15.67 -22.95
C ALA A 122 0.17 14.64 -21.88
N GLN A 123 1.47 14.57 -21.58
CA GLN A 123 1.99 13.73 -20.49
C GLN A 123 1.55 14.23 -19.11
N LEU A 124 1.42 15.55 -18.92
CA LEU A 124 0.84 16.11 -17.69
C LEU A 124 -0.63 15.74 -17.56
N ASP A 125 -1.42 15.87 -18.63
CA ASP A 125 -2.84 15.49 -18.64
C ASP A 125 -3.01 13.99 -18.37
N GLU A 126 -2.15 13.13 -18.90
CA GLU A 126 -2.08 11.70 -18.60
C GLU A 126 -1.82 11.45 -17.11
N ALA A 127 -0.83 12.13 -16.52
CA ALA A 127 -0.49 12.00 -15.11
C ALA A 127 -1.65 12.45 -14.20
N ILE A 128 -2.37 13.51 -14.56
CA ILE A 128 -3.57 13.98 -13.84
C ILE A 128 -4.68 12.92 -13.89
N ASN A 129 -4.92 12.33 -15.06
CA ASN A 129 -5.93 11.28 -15.22
C ASN A 129 -5.56 10.03 -14.40
N GLN A 130 -4.27 9.65 -14.39
CA GLN A 130 -3.77 8.55 -13.58
C GLN A 130 -3.91 8.82 -12.07
N PHE A 131 -3.66 10.05 -11.63
CA PHE A 131 -3.91 10.46 -10.25
C PHE A 131 -5.39 10.32 -9.88
N ASN A 132 -6.29 10.84 -10.71
CA ASN A 132 -7.73 10.74 -10.49
C ASN A 132 -8.18 9.27 -10.43
N GLN A 133 -7.67 8.41 -11.32
CA GLN A 133 -7.96 6.98 -11.31
C GLN A 133 -7.47 6.31 -10.01
N THR A 134 -6.28 6.66 -9.54
CA THR A 134 -5.73 6.15 -8.28
C THR A 134 -6.61 6.53 -7.09
N VAL A 135 -7.09 7.79 -7.03
CA VAL A 135 -8.01 8.26 -5.98
C VAL A 135 -9.33 7.48 -6.02
N LEU A 136 -9.94 7.32 -7.21
CA LEU A 136 -11.19 6.56 -7.35
C LEU A 136 -11.04 5.10 -6.92
N THR A 137 -9.93 4.46 -7.31
CA THR A 137 -9.61 3.09 -6.90
C THR A 137 -9.44 3.00 -5.38
N ALA A 138 -8.77 3.95 -4.76
CA ALA A 138 -8.57 3.99 -3.32
C ALA A 138 -9.89 4.14 -2.54
N VAL A 139 -10.81 4.97 -3.05
CA VAL A 139 -12.16 5.10 -2.48
C VAL A 139 -12.93 3.79 -2.59
N GLN A 140 -12.90 3.15 -3.76
CA GLN A 140 -13.57 1.88 -4.00
C GLN A 140 -13.01 0.77 -3.09
N GLU A 141 -11.69 0.65 -2.97
CA GLU A 141 -11.04 -0.33 -2.08
C GLU A 141 -11.46 -0.13 -0.64
N THR A 142 -11.50 1.12 -0.18
CA THR A 142 -11.88 1.44 1.20
C THR A 142 -13.34 1.11 1.46
N ASP A 143 -14.26 1.47 0.56
CA ASP A 143 -15.68 1.15 0.70
C ASP A 143 -15.91 -0.37 0.70
N ASN A 144 -15.25 -1.09 -0.21
CA ASN A 144 -15.30 -2.55 -0.26
C ASN A 144 -14.79 -3.20 1.04
N ALA A 145 -13.66 -2.73 1.56
CA ALA A 145 -13.07 -3.25 2.79
C ALA A 145 -13.97 -2.98 4.01
N MET A 146 -14.55 -1.79 4.11
CA MET A 146 -15.50 -1.44 5.17
C MET A 146 -16.75 -2.31 5.12
N ASN A 147 -17.32 -2.51 3.94
CA ASN A 147 -18.50 -3.35 3.74
C ASN A 147 -18.20 -4.83 4.04
N ALA A 148 -17.03 -5.34 3.62
CA ALA A 148 -16.60 -6.70 3.91
C ALA A 148 -16.42 -6.91 5.42
N TYR A 149 -15.80 -5.98 6.13
CA TYR A 149 -15.69 -6.04 7.60
C TYR A 149 -17.06 -6.02 8.28
N ARG A 150 -17.93 -5.08 7.92
CA ARG A 150 -19.30 -5.00 8.46
C ARG A 150 -20.08 -6.30 8.28
N ASN A 151 -20.00 -6.90 7.10
CA ASN A 151 -20.68 -8.15 6.79
C ASN A 151 -20.07 -9.33 7.57
N SER A 152 -18.74 -9.36 7.77
CA SER A 152 -18.10 -10.40 8.58
C SER A 152 -18.56 -10.36 10.04
N ILE A 153 -18.77 -9.18 10.62
CA ILE A 153 -19.32 -9.04 11.98
C ILE A 153 -20.76 -9.59 12.05
N LYS A 154 -21.61 -9.25 11.08
CA LYS A 154 -22.98 -9.80 11.01
C LYS A 154 -22.97 -11.33 10.92
N GLN A 155 -22.05 -11.88 10.13
CA GLN A 155 -21.89 -13.34 10.02
C GLN A 155 -21.48 -13.98 11.35
N ILE A 156 -20.56 -13.38 12.09
CA ILE A 156 -20.16 -13.88 13.42
C ILE A 156 -21.37 -13.90 14.38
N VAL A 157 -22.18 -12.84 14.40
CA VAL A 157 -23.37 -12.77 15.24
C VAL A 157 -24.36 -13.90 14.90
N ALA A 158 -24.63 -14.11 13.60
CA ALA A 158 -25.51 -15.19 13.16
C ALA A 158 -24.96 -16.59 13.50
N LEU A 159 -23.67 -16.83 13.27
CA LEU A 159 -23.04 -18.12 13.59
C LEU A 159 -22.95 -18.39 15.10
N ARG A 160 -22.83 -17.36 15.93
CA ARG A 160 -22.87 -17.47 17.39
C ARG A 160 -24.26 -17.97 17.84
N GLU A 161 -25.32 -17.45 17.24
CA GLU A 161 -26.69 -17.91 17.52
C GLU A 161 -26.89 -19.34 17.07
N VAL A 162 -26.47 -19.71 15.87
CA VAL A 162 -26.54 -21.12 15.37
C VAL A 162 -25.77 -22.06 16.30
N ARG A 163 -24.60 -21.69 16.79
CA ARG A 163 -23.82 -22.49 17.74
C ARG A 163 -24.55 -22.65 19.05
N ASN A 164 -25.20 -21.59 19.57
CA ASN A 164 -25.98 -21.67 20.83
C ASN A 164 -27.17 -22.62 20.68
N GLN A 165 -27.94 -22.53 19.60
CA GLN A 165 -29.04 -23.43 19.28
C GLN A 165 -28.57 -24.88 19.09
N GLY A 166 -27.40 -25.08 18.47
CA GLY A 166 -26.76 -26.39 18.36
C GLY A 166 -26.39 -26.99 19.71
N GLN A 167 -25.91 -26.16 20.64
CA GLN A 167 -25.61 -26.59 22.01
C GLN A 167 -26.90 -27.01 22.79
N GLU A 168 -27.98 -26.25 22.64
CA GLU A 168 -29.27 -26.58 23.23
C GLU A 168 -29.84 -27.89 22.66
N THR A 169 -29.74 -28.06 21.34
CA THR A 169 -30.12 -29.28 20.62
C THR A 169 -29.37 -30.51 21.14
N LEU A 170 -28.05 -30.39 21.34
CA LEU A 170 -27.26 -31.48 21.94
C LEU A 170 -27.68 -31.81 23.33
N THR A 171 -27.94 -30.80 24.17
CA THR A 171 -28.39 -30.97 25.55
C THR A 171 -29.72 -31.70 25.59
N LEU A 172 -30.69 -31.26 24.78
CA LEU A 172 -32.02 -31.90 24.68
C LEU A 172 -31.92 -33.34 24.16
N SER A 173 -31.09 -33.60 23.14
CA SER A 173 -30.88 -34.95 22.59
C SER A 173 -30.32 -35.91 23.65
N LEU A 174 -29.39 -35.42 24.49
CA LEU A 174 -28.85 -36.19 25.62
C LEU A 174 -29.90 -36.52 26.67
N GLU A 175 -30.78 -35.57 27.00
CA GLU A 175 -31.87 -35.79 27.96
C GLU A 175 -32.87 -36.81 27.45
N LEU A 176 -33.32 -36.69 26.20
CA LEU A 176 -34.23 -37.63 25.56
C LEU A 176 -33.63 -39.04 25.47
N TYR A 177 -32.34 -39.15 25.17
CA TYR A 177 -31.64 -40.44 25.17
C TYR A 177 -31.61 -41.08 26.57
N LYS A 178 -31.29 -40.30 27.61
CA LYS A 178 -31.32 -40.80 29.01
C LYS A 178 -32.68 -41.33 29.44
N GLN A 179 -33.74 -40.75 28.89
CA GLN A 179 -35.12 -41.19 29.13
C GLN A 179 -35.54 -42.36 28.23
N GLY A 180 -34.67 -42.82 27.34
CA GLY A 180 -34.98 -43.92 26.41
C GLY A 180 -35.91 -43.54 25.24
N LEU A 181 -36.14 -42.23 25.03
CA LEU A 181 -37.09 -41.72 24.03
C LEU A 181 -36.48 -41.55 22.65
N THR A 182 -35.16 -41.62 22.53
CA THR A 182 -34.47 -41.45 21.25
C THR A 182 -33.20 -42.30 21.18
N PRO A 183 -32.81 -42.80 20.02
CA PRO A 183 -31.57 -43.57 19.83
C PRO A 183 -30.34 -42.69 20.01
N PHE A 184 -29.20 -43.27 20.43
CA PHE A 184 -27.92 -42.59 20.61
C PHE A 184 -27.38 -41.94 19.32
N GLN A 185 -27.81 -42.44 18.17
CA GLN A 185 -27.46 -41.83 16.87
C GLN A 185 -27.82 -40.34 16.81
N ASN A 186 -28.97 -39.92 17.35
CA ASN A 186 -29.39 -38.52 17.37
C ASN A 186 -28.47 -37.65 18.22
N VAL A 187 -27.90 -38.19 19.31
CA VAL A 187 -26.90 -37.47 20.13
C VAL A 187 -25.60 -37.28 19.34
N LEU A 188 -25.13 -38.32 18.62
CA LEU A 188 -23.93 -38.22 17.78
C LEU A 188 -24.12 -37.22 16.66
N ASP A 189 -25.27 -37.18 16.01
CA ASP A 189 -25.55 -36.25 14.93
C ASP A 189 -25.66 -34.81 15.45
N ALA A 190 -26.27 -34.58 16.60
CA ALA A 190 -26.27 -33.27 17.26
C ALA A 190 -24.85 -32.82 17.65
N GLN A 191 -24.02 -33.74 18.18
CA GLN A 191 -22.63 -33.43 18.52
C GLN A 191 -21.76 -33.07 17.27
N ARG A 192 -21.92 -33.82 16.19
CA ARG A 192 -21.23 -33.53 14.91
C ARG A 192 -21.65 -32.17 14.36
N SER A 193 -22.95 -31.86 14.41
CA SER A 193 -23.49 -30.59 13.97
C SER A 193 -22.91 -29.42 14.77
N LEU A 194 -22.90 -29.56 16.13
CA LEU A 194 -22.34 -28.56 17.03
C LEU A 194 -20.85 -28.30 16.71
N LEU A 195 -20.04 -29.36 16.54
CA LEU A 195 -18.64 -29.24 16.18
C LEU A 195 -18.46 -28.51 14.86
N SER A 196 -19.32 -28.77 13.87
CA SER A 196 -19.34 -28.06 12.60
C SER A 196 -19.61 -26.56 12.77
N TYR A 197 -20.61 -26.21 13.60
CA TYR A 197 -20.95 -24.79 13.88
C TYR A 197 -19.82 -24.07 14.62
N GLU A 198 -19.16 -24.72 15.57
CA GLU A 198 -18.04 -24.19 16.32
C GLU A 198 -16.85 -23.91 15.35
N ASN A 199 -16.55 -24.84 14.45
CA ASN A 199 -15.51 -24.64 13.43
C ASN A 199 -15.83 -23.46 12.50
N GLN A 200 -17.09 -23.36 12.04
CA GLN A 200 -17.52 -22.24 11.21
C GLN A 200 -17.39 -20.89 11.96
N LEU A 201 -17.74 -20.86 13.24
CA LEU A 201 -17.61 -19.64 14.05
C LEU A 201 -16.14 -19.22 14.21
N VAL A 202 -15.23 -20.18 14.46
CA VAL A 202 -13.79 -19.89 14.56
C VAL A 202 -13.23 -19.38 13.24
N GLN A 203 -13.61 -19.99 12.11
CA GLN A 203 -13.22 -19.54 10.78
C GLN A 203 -13.74 -18.13 10.48
N ALA A 204 -15.01 -17.84 10.81
CA ALA A 204 -15.61 -16.52 10.61
C ALA A 204 -14.90 -15.44 11.44
N ARG A 205 -14.49 -15.74 12.68
CA ARG A 205 -13.68 -14.83 13.51
C ARG A 205 -12.32 -14.53 12.88
N GLY A 206 -11.62 -15.59 12.43
CA GLY A 206 -10.35 -15.42 11.71
C GLY A 206 -10.51 -14.57 10.45
N TYR A 207 -11.55 -14.82 9.68
CA TYR A 207 -11.86 -14.04 8.48
C TYR A 207 -12.16 -12.57 8.80
N SER A 208 -12.94 -12.29 9.86
CA SER A 208 -13.24 -10.92 10.28
C SER A 208 -11.99 -10.13 10.64
N LEU A 209 -11.01 -10.76 11.32
CA LEU A 209 -9.73 -10.12 11.61
C LEU A 209 -8.95 -9.79 10.34
N LEU A 210 -8.98 -10.66 9.33
CA LEU A 210 -8.36 -10.37 8.04
C LEU A 210 -9.04 -9.18 7.35
N GLN A 211 -10.37 -9.08 7.40
CA GLN A 211 -11.11 -7.94 6.85
C GLN A 211 -10.82 -6.65 7.61
N LEU A 212 -10.64 -6.71 8.92
CA LEU A 212 -10.21 -5.57 9.73
C LEU A 212 -8.84 -5.07 9.29
N ILE A 213 -7.87 -5.97 9.11
CA ILE A 213 -6.52 -5.61 8.63
C ILE A 213 -6.60 -5.01 7.21
N ALA A 214 -7.37 -5.61 6.31
CA ALA A 214 -7.56 -5.11 4.96
C ALA A 214 -8.17 -3.69 4.96
N MET A 215 -9.11 -3.43 5.86
CA MET A 215 -9.69 -2.10 6.02
C MET A 215 -8.66 -1.08 6.51
N TYR A 216 -7.83 -1.43 7.50
CA TYR A 216 -6.73 -0.55 7.94
C TYR A 216 -5.73 -0.27 6.81
N GLN A 217 -5.41 -1.27 5.99
CA GLN A 217 -4.53 -1.09 4.82
C GLN A 217 -5.16 -0.16 3.78
N ALA A 218 -6.46 -0.34 3.48
CA ALA A 218 -7.19 0.50 2.53
C ALA A 218 -7.29 1.96 2.99
N LEU A 219 -7.37 2.20 4.30
CA LEU A 219 -7.35 3.55 4.90
C LEU A 219 -5.96 4.19 4.96
N GLY A 220 -4.92 3.52 4.42
CA GLY A 220 -3.56 4.04 4.40
C GLY A 220 -2.69 3.59 5.56
N GLY A 221 -3.17 2.64 6.39
CA GLY A 221 -2.42 2.07 7.51
C GLY A 221 -2.00 3.10 8.57
N GLY A 222 -1.49 2.63 9.68
CA GLY A 222 -0.99 3.50 10.76
C GLY A 222 0.43 4.05 10.49
N TRP A 223 0.73 4.52 9.29
CA TRP A 223 2.01 5.15 8.98
C TRP A 223 2.04 6.54 9.60
N SER A 224 2.51 6.65 10.82
CA SER A 224 3.01 7.92 11.33
C SER A 224 4.29 8.24 10.56
N GLY A 225 4.26 9.29 9.74
CA GLY A 225 5.37 9.70 8.89
C GLY A 225 6.57 10.27 9.64
N ASN A 226 6.99 9.65 10.75
CA ASN A 226 8.26 9.89 11.41
C ASN A 226 9.30 8.91 10.86
N LEU A 227 9.62 9.04 9.58
CA LEU A 227 10.91 8.64 9.04
C LEU A 227 11.88 9.83 9.15
N ASN A 228 12.04 10.35 10.37
CA ASN A 228 13.20 11.12 10.76
C ASN A 228 14.10 10.17 11.55
N ASN A 229 14.99 9.50 10.81
CA ASN A 229 16.36 9.16 11.19
C ASN A 229 17.12 8.74 9.93
#